data_75cc0fce1d35aca59680bb1c8ec5833f
#
_entry.id   75cc0fce1d35aca59680bb1c8ec5833f
#
_cell.length_a   1.000
_cell.length_b   1.000
_cell.length_c   1.000
_cell.angle_alpha   90.00
_cell.angle_beta   90.00
_cell.angle_gamma   90.00
#
_symmetry.space_group_name_H-M   'P 1'
#
loop_
_entity.id
_entity.type
_entity.pdbx_description
1 polymer ?
#
loop_
_entity_poly.entity_id
_entity_poly.type
_entity_poly.pdbx_seq_one_letter_code
_entity_poly.pdbx_strand_id
1 'polypeptide(L)'
;MSDKEQQETEQSGWLREAGLWLKEQWHRILLGVLVIAISYCICSPYLSPERRATNNDHTHLGWYLIGLAVIGVVALCKPQIITSSPEKYFITRVLTTGITGGAFALLLPIAVKSTTTGVGGLRHSILLATGGLLAILTLGETRRKNDIDKRKNKQEKEKNDKDYRRQVRAERRERYTKAVEQLGDEKAPIRMGGVYTLVGLVDEWLEEENLSEPERLKEGQVIINNLCAYIRSPFTLASHYDELSKANPTPKGIYRGKKEKIYADKATLDSEADIRLGIIKEIHDRLQGSGKNAPGAWSDFEYDFSGSTFFYPIDLTNSYYAKPINFSGSTYECGADFTGSTYKGEANFTGSTYKGGADFTGSTYRWVNFIGSTYQSWANFSSSTYQSWANFTGSTYRWVNFTGSTYQSWVNFTGSTYQDEADFSGSIFYSDVYFGTYIFNNPSRFTKYAPTFYDETYHQKTLFGSTNNDFTVDTDKGYPINLNFEDLPLGCKFLTSEQKEYLKNKFQEIEETKNKLLEVKDPEEKEELSKKLQALHEELNKWREEVTTVKVEDVAAKDTES
;
A
#
# COMPACT_ATOMS: atom_id res chain seq x y z
N MET A 1 39.18 15.09 1.62
CA MET A 1 39.71 14.28 0.52
C MET A 1 40.98 14.97 0.06
N SER A 2 42.14 14.30 0.13
CA SER A 2 43.43 14.91 -0.20
C SER A 2 43.63 14.92 -1.73
N ASP A 3 44.41 15.92 -2.20
CA ASP A 3 44.73 16.09 -3.63
C ASP A 3 45.26 14.80 -4.32
N LYS A 4 45.80 13.85 -3.54
CA LYS A 4 46.20 12.53 -4.03
C LYS A 4 45.02 11.62 -4.44
N GLU A 5 43.91 11.66 -3.73
CA GLU A 5 42.70 10.84 -4.08
C GLU A 5 42.00 11.39 -5.30
N GLN A 6 42.06 12.67 -5.58
CA GLN A 6 41.53 13.26 -6.81
C GLN A 6 42.41 12.91 -8.02
N GLN A 7 43.74 12.92 -7.90
CA GLN A 7 44.62 12.49 -9.00
C GLN A 7 44.54 11.01 -9.33
N GLU A 8 44.36 10.12 -8.36
CA GLU A 8 44.16 8.68 -8.62
C GLU A 8 42.80 8.39 -9.26
N THR A 9 41.74 9.17 -8.94
CA THR A 9 40.42 9.02 -9.55
C THR A 9 40.39 9.54 -10.99
N GLU A 10 41.07 10.62 -11.31
CA GLU A 10 41.20 11.11 -12.68
C GLU A 10 42.07 10.19 -13.56
N GLN A 11 43.17 9.65 -13.03
CA GLN A 11 44.03 8.71 -13.75
C GLN A 11 43.31 7.38 -14.03
N SER A 12 42.50 6.86 -13.10
CA SER A 12 41.69 5.67 -13.27
C SER A 12 40.53 5.89 -14.27
N GLY A 13 39.98 7.09 -14.32
CA GLY A 13 38.94 7.52 -15.27
C GLY A 13 39.48 7.52 -16.71
N TRP A 14 40.66 8.14 -16.94
CA TRP A 14 41.30 8.22 -18.23
C TRP A 14 41.72 6.84 -18.77
N LEU A 15 42.30 5.96 -17.94
CA LEU A 15 42.66 4.59 -18.31
C LEU A 15 41.43 3.75 -18.67
N ARG A 16 40.31 3.95 -18.01
CA ARG A 16 39.02 3.29 -18.29
C ARG A 16 38.41 3.76 -19.62
N GLU A 17 38.46 5.07 -19.88
CA GLU A 17 38.01 5.64 -21.15
C GLU A 17 38.92 5.23 -22.32
N ALA A 18 40.24 5.23 -22.14
CA ALA A 18 41.19 4.76 -23.12
C ALA A 18 41.02 3.24 -23.42
N GLY A 19 40.73 2.43 -22.38
CA GLY A 19 40.42 1.01 -22.54
C GLY A 19 39.11 0.75 -23.30
N LEU A 20 38.06 1.53 -23.04
CA LEU A 20 36.79 1.48 -23.75
C LEU A 20 36.96 1.94 -25.20
N TRP A 21 37.72 3.02 -25.47
CA TRP A 21 38.06 3.48 -26.81
C TRP A 21 38.87 2.45 -27.62
N LEU A 22 39.90 1.82 -27.02
CA LEU A 22 40.66 0.75 -27.61
C LEU A 22 39.81 -0.47 -27.94
N LYS A 23 38.88 -0.86 -27.04
CA LYS A 23 37.94 -1.98 -27.25
C LYS A 23 36.94 -1.68 -28.37
N GLU A 24 36.54 -0.41 -28.52
CA GLU A 24 35.60 0.03 -29.57
C GLU A 24 36.30 0.15 -30.95
N GLN A 25 37.59 0.53 -30.99
CA GLN A 25 38.36 0.72 -32.21
C GLN A 25 39.22 -0.52 -32.60
N TRP A 26 39.29 -1.55 -31.74
CA TRP A 26 40.19 -2.71 -31.89
C TRP A 26 40.13 -3.36 -33.29
N HIS A 27 38.95 -3.64 -33.81
CA HIS A 27 38.82 -4.28 -35.13
C HIS A 27 39.24 -3.35 -36.28
N ARG A 28 39.17 -2.03 -36.11
CA ARG A 28 39.61 -1.03 -37.09
C ARG A 28 41.14 -0.97 -37.14
N ILE A 29 41.75 -1.01 -35.96
CA ILE A 29 43.21 -1.06 -35.82
C ILE A 29 43.74 -2.36 -36.38
N LEU A 30 43.11 -3.51 -36.06
CA LEU A 30 43.51 -4.83 -36.53
C LEU A 30 43.37 -4.95 -38.07
N LEU A 31 42.30 -4.40 -38.64
CA LEU A 31 42.10 -4.33 -40.09
C LEU A 31 43.13 -3.44 -40.78
N GLY A 32 43.48 -2.30 -40.18
CA GLY A 32 44.53 -1.42 -40.68
C GLY A 32 45.90 -2.08 -40.68
N VAL A 33 46.27 -2.77 -39.59
CA VAL A 33 47.52 -3.53 -39.47
C VAL A 33 47.56 -4.68 -40.48
N LEU A 34 46.44 -5.39 -40.68
CA LEU A 34 46.35 -6.48 -41.66
C LEU A 34 46.61 -5.99 -43.11
N VAL A 35 46.00 -4.86 -43.51
CA VAL A 35 46.18 -4.25 -44.83
C VAL A 35 47.62 -3.78 -45.02
N ILE A 36 48.23 -3.18 -43.99
CA ILE A 36 49.65 -2.77 -44.04
C ILE A 36 50.58 -4.01 -44.13
N ALA A 37 50.33 -5.06 -43.34
CA ALA A 37 51.11 -6.29 -43.36
C ALA A 37 51.00 -7.01 -44.71
N ILE A 38 49.78 -7.11 -45.26
CA ILE A 38 49.58 -7.67 -46.61
C ILE A 38 50.31 -6.84 -47.67
N SER A 39 50.18 -5.49 -47.59
CA SER A 39 50.86 -4.57 -48.48
C SER A 39 52.41 -4.71 -48.40
N TYR A 40 52.94 -4.84 -47.14
CA TYR A 40 54.36 -5.06 -46.91
C TYR A 40 54.83 -6.40 -47.44
N CYS A 41 54.15 -7.50 -47.19
CA CYS A 41 54.49 -8.84 -47.73
C CYS A 41 54.53 -8.90 -49.28
N ILE A 42 53.62 -8.16 -49.91
CA ILE A 42 53.50 -8.11 -51.36
C ILE A 42 54.54 -7.17 -51.95
N CYS A 43 54.91 -6.08 -51.31
CA CYS A 43 55.93 -5.13 -51.84
C CYS A 43 57.34 -5.43 -51.40
N SER A 44 57.55 -6.29 -50.38
CA SER A 44 58.88 -6.69 -49.86
C SER A 44 59.85 -7.20 -50.93
N PRO A 45 59.46 -8.03 -51.93
CA PRO A 45 60.36 -8.48 -52.99
C PRO A 45 60.85 -7.34 -53.91
N TYR A 46 60.11 -6.22 -54.00
CA TYR A 46 60.47 -5.05 -54.83
C TYR A 46 61.36 -4.06 -54.12
N LEU A 47 61.48 -4.16 -52.80
CA LEU A 47 62.29 -3.28 -51.97
C LEU A 47 63.73 -3.81 -51.81
N SER A 48 64.03 -5.07 -52.25
CA SER A 48 65.38 -5.66 -52.17
C SER A 48 66.30 -5.06 -53.22
N PRO A 49 67.54 -4.71 -52.89
CA PRO A 49 68.47 -4.03 -53.81
C PRO A 49 68.81 -4.81 -55.04
N GLU A 50 68.84 -6.13 -54.94
CA GLU A 50 69.24 -7.03 -56.06
C GLU A 50 68.20 -7.08 -57.20
N ARG A 51 66.97 -6.85 -56.98
CA ARG A 51 65.90 -6.83 -58.02
C ARG A 51 65.66 -5.44 -58.62
N ARG A 52 66.21 -4.38 -58.10
CA ARG A 52 66.10 -3.01 -58.61
C ARG A 52 66.81 -2.88 -60.01
N ALA A 53 67.90 -3.63 -60.25
CA ALA A 53 68.69 -3.54 -61.48
C ALA A 53 68.02 -4.13 -62.73
N THR A 54 66.98 -4.96 -62.55
CA THR A 54 66.35 -5.68 -63.67
C THR A 54 64.93 -5.28 -64.02
N ASN A 55 64.35 -4.32 -63.31
CA ASN A 55 62.90 -4.10 -63.38
C ASN A 55 62.49 -2.62 -63.40
N ASN A 56 63.17 -1.79 -64.25
CA ASN A 56 62.94 -0.30 -64.24
C ASN A 56 61.51 0.09 -64.65
N ASP A 57 60.76 -0.71 -65.39
CA ASP A 57 59.43 -0.31 -65.92
C ASP A 57 58.26 -0.55 -64.94
N HIS A 58 58.44 -1.27 -63.85
CA HIS A 58 57.34 -1.59 -62.94
C HIS A 58 57.49 -1.01 -61.52
N THR A 59 58.54 -0.26 -61.22
CA THR A 59 58.79 0.37 -59.94
C THR A 59 57.68 1.42 -59.55
N HIS A 60 57.23 2.15 -60.56
CA HIS A 60 56.12 3.12 -60.37
C HIS A 60 54.82 2.47 -59.97
N LEU A 61 54.50 1.24 -60.50
CA LEU A 61 53.27 0.51 -60.17
C LEU A 61 53.25 0.06 -58.70
N GLY A 62 54.41 -0.33 -58.13
CA GLY A 62 54.52 -0.63 -56.68
C GLY A 62 54.21 0.54 -55.77
N TRP A 63 54.70 1.73 -56.11
CA TRP A 63 54.43 2.94 -55.37
C TRP A 63 52.95 3.38 -55.43
N TYR A 64 52.27 3.16 -56.58
CA TYR A 64 50.82 3.42 -56.68
C TYR A 64 50.03 2.45 -55.81
N LEU A 65 50.42 1.18 -55.69
CA LEU A 65 49.75 0.20 -54.83
C LEU A 65 49.94 0.56 -53.34
N ILE A 66 51.13 1.01 -52.93
CA ILE A 66 51.37 1.49 -51.56
C ILE A 66 50.49 2.72 -51.26
N GLY A 67 50.41 3.68 -52.17
CA GLY A 67 49.54 4.84 -52.04
C GLY A 67 48.05 4.48 -51.89
N LEU A 68 47.55 3.54 -52.72
CA LEU A 68 46.21 3.00 -52.62
C LEU A 68 45.96 2.30 -51.29
N ALA A 69 46.91 1.53 -50.78
CA ALA A 69 46.81 0.88 -49.46
C ALA A 69 46.69 1.91 -48.34
N VAL A 70 47.50 2.97 -48.39
CA VAL A 70 47.44 4.06 -47.39
C VAL A 70 46.09 4.76 -47.43
N ILE A 71 45.57 5.09 -48.62
CA ILE A 71 44.26 5.69 -48.80
C ILE A 71 43.16 4.79 -48.23
N GLY A 72 43.21 3.48 -48.51
CA GLY A 72 42.28 2.49 -47.99
C GLY A 72 42.28 2.42 -46.47
N VAL A 73 43.48 2.40 -45.84
CA VAL A 73 43.61 2.41 -44.37
C VAL A 73 43.10 3.71 -43.75
N VAL A 74 43.42 4.87 -44.36
CA VAL A 74 42.95 6.17 -43.87
C VAL A 74 41.43 6.25 -43.99
N ALA A 75 40.83 5.79 -45.06
CA ALA A 75 39.38 5.77 -45.24
C ALA A 75 38.66 4.88 -44.21
N LEU A 76 39.27 3.75 -43.87
CA LEU A 76 38.73 2.83 -42.87
C LEU A 76 38.86 3.38 -41.45
N CYS A 77 40.04 3.88 -41.09
CA CYS A 77 40.31 4.32 -39.70
C CYS A 77 39.84 5.73 -39.39
N LYS A 78 39.96 6.68 -40.33
CA LYS A 78 39.61 8.09 -40.18
C LYS A 78 38.83 8.63 -41.37
N PRO A 79 37.58 8.17 -41.59
CA PRO A 79 36.76 8.64 -42.71
C PRO A 79 36.52 10.14 -42.69
N GLN A 80 36.69 10.79 -41.51
CA GLN A 80 36.58 12.23 -41.31
C GLN A 80 37.57 13.05 -42.19
N ILE A 81 38.73 12.44 -42.58
CA ILE A 81 39.72 13.12 -43.45
C ILE A 81 39.21 13.20 -44.89
N ILE A 82 38.37 12.23 -45.28
CA ILE A 82 37.87 12.11 -46.69
C ILE A 82 36.51 12.83 -46.83
N THR A 83 35.67 12.79 -45.79
CA THR A 83 34.36 13.44 -45.79
C THR A 83 34.05 14.09 -44.47
N SER A 84 33.50 15.29 -44.49
CA SER A 84 33.09 16.02 -43.28
C SER A 84 31.72 15.60 -42.77
N SER A 85 30.93 14.85 -43.53
CA SER A 85 29.56 14.45 -43.15
C SER A 85 29.54 13.12 -42.45
N PRO A 86 29.20 13.02 -41.14
CA PRO A 86 29.16 11.77 -40.37
C PRO A 86 28.26 10.69 -41.00
N GLU A 87 27.16 11.12 -41.60
CA GLU A 87 26.18 10.25 -42.27
C GLU A 87 26.79 9.49 -43.48
N LYS A 88 27.82 10.07 -44.09
CA LYS A 88 28.49 9.47 -45.26
C LYS A 88 29.70 8.60 -44.90
N TYR A 89 30.07 8.49 -43.61
CA TYR A 89 31.27 7.71 -43.23
C TYR A 89 31.18 6.24 -43.63
N PHE A 90 30.00 5.64 -43.50
CA PHE A 90 29.81 4.23 -43.93
C PHE A 90 30.00 4.09 -45.45
N ILE A 91 29.31 4.92 -46.24
CA ILE A 91 29.41 4.90 -47.69
C ILE A 91 30.86 5.14 -48.15
N THR A 92 31.56 6.09 -47.54
CA THR A 92 32.97 6.37 -47.81
C THR A 92 33.86 5.14 -47.55
N ARG A 93 33.66 4.43 -46.43
CA ARG A 93 34.40 3.20 -46.11
C ARG A 93 34.12 2.10 -47.11
N VAL A 94 32.88 1.85 -47.46
CA VAL A 94 32.49 0.81 -48.41
C VAL A 94 33.04 1.10 -49.80
N LEU A 95 32.86 2.33 -50.31
CA LEU A 95 33.37 2.74 -51.63
C LEU A 95 34.88 2.68 -51.70
N THR A 96 35.61 3.24 -50.74
CA THR A 96 37.08 3.24 -50.76
C THR A 96 37.64 1.85 -50.60
N THR A 97 37.04 0.98 -49.78
CA THR A 97 37.46 -0.41 -49.64
C THR A 97 37.22 -1.19 -50.95
N GLY A 98 36.08 -0.98 -51.61
CA GLY A 98 35.74 -1.61 -52.86
C GLY A 98 36.69 -1.19 -54.00
N ILE A 99 36.94 0.14 -54.12
CA ILE A 99 37.83 0.70 -55.16
C ILE A 99 39.28 0.27 -54.92
N THR A 100 39.79 0.38 -53.68
CA THR A 100 41.18 -0.01 -53.38
C THR A 100 41.39 -1.50 -53.56
N GLY A 101 40.48 -2.36 -53.07
CA GLY A 101 40.55 -3.80 -53.21
C GLY A 101 40.46 -4.27 -54.69
N GLY A 102 39.54 -3.62 -55.45
CA GLY A 102 39.43 -3.87 -56.89
C GLY A 102 40.69 -3.47 -57.67
N ALA A 103 41.25 -2.30 -57.37
CA ALA A 103 42.50 -1.83 -57.95
C ALA A 103 43.68 -2.77 -57.59
N PHE A 104 43.79 -3.26 -56.38
CA PHE A 104 44.75 -4.26 -55.96
C PHE A 104 44.59 -5.58 -56.74
N ALA A 105 43.38 -6.06 -56.90
CA ALA A 105 43.11 -7.29 -57.65
C ALA A 105 43.51 -7.20 -59.12
N LEU A 106 43.44 -6.03 -59.75
CA LEU A 106 43.82 -5.80 -61.15
C LEU A 106 45.31 -5.54 -61.28
N LEU A 107 45.92 -4.69 -60.49
CA LEU A 107 47.28 -4.16 -60.70
C LEU A 107 48.34 -4.98 -59.99
N LEU A 108 48.09 -5.64 -58.90
CA LEU A 108 49.07 -6.39 -58.13
C LEU A 108 49.66 -7.61 -58.91
N PRO A 109 48.84 -8.42 -59.60
CA PRO A 109 49.38 -9.53 -60.42
C PRO A 109 50.31 -9.05 -61.55
N ILE A 110 50.07 -7.86 -62.11
CA ILE A 110 50.91 -7.23 -63.15
C ILE A 110 52.22 -6.76 -62.51
N ALA A 111 52.13 -6.10 -61.30
CA ALA A 111 53.30 -5.62 -60.58
C ALA A 111 54.27 -6.76 -60.17
N VAL A 112 53.75 -7.94 -59.84
CA VAL A 112 54.49 -9.08 -59.31
C VAL A 112 55.02 -9.97 -60.43
N LYS A 113 54.73 -9.68 -61.72
CA LYS A 113 55.13 -10.55 -62.86
C LYS A 113 54.82 -12.04 -62.63
N SER A 114 53.63 -12.32 -62.13
CA SER A 114 53.18 -13.66 -61.82
C SER A 114 52.96 -14.46 -63.07
N THR A 115 53.36 -15.76 -63.08
CA THR A 115 53.08 -16.67 -64.22
C THR A 115 51.59 -16.80 -64.43
N THR A 116 51.17 -17.11 -65.68
CA THR A 116 49.76 -17.14 -66.09
C THR A 116 48.84 -17.97 -65.16
N THR A 117 49.36 -19.02 -64.57
CA THR A 117 48.68 -19.91 -63.62
C THR A 117 48.50 -19.27 -62.19
N GLY A 118 49.42 -18.39 -61.81
CA GLY A 118 49.36 -17.71 -60.51
C GLY A 118 48.51 -16.45 -60.51
N VAL A 119 48.30 -15.79 -61.64
CA VAL A 119 47.55 -14.52 -61.76
C VAL A 119 46.07 -14.68 -61.35
N GLY A 120 45.43 -15.77 -61.84
CA GLY A 120 44.01 -16.03 -61.51
C GLY A 120 43.78 -16.31 -60.04
N GLY A 121 44.64 -17.11 -59.40
CA GLY A 121 44.57 -17.41 -57.99
C GLY A 121 44.75 -16.16 -57.06
N LEU A 122 45.75 -15.33 -57.44
CA LEU A 122 46.02 -14.10 -56.69
C LEU A 122 44.84 -13.07 -56.75
N ARG A 123 44.30 -12.89 -57.97
CA ARG A 123 43.09 -12.02 -58.14
C ARG A 123 41.91 -12.56 -57.38
N HIS A 124 41.65 -13.86 -57.41
CA HIS A 124 40.54 -14.46 -56.66
C HIS A 124 40.69 -14.28 -55.15
N SER A 125 41.89 -14.47 -54.59
CA SER A 125 42.17 -14.27 -53.19
C SER A 125 41.96 -12.82 -52.72
N ILE A 126 42.37 -11.81 -53.51
CA ILE A 126 42.20 -10.41 -53.22
C ILE A 126 40.71 -10.02 -53.27
N LEU A 127 39.98 -10.53 -54.28
CA LEU A 127 38.53 -10.25 -54.37
C LEU A 127 37.75 -10.88 -53.23
N LEU A 128 38.08 -12.11 -52.81
CA LEU A 128 37.48 -12.73 -51.64
C LEU A 128 37.77 -11.98 -50.36
N ALA A 129 39.02 -11.55 -50.15
CA ALA A 129 39.39 -10.76 -48.98
C ALA A 129 38.65 -9.41 -48.96
N THR A 130 38.54 -8.72 -50.11
CA THR A 130 37.79 -7.47 -50.24
C THR A 130 36.30 -7.66 -50.00
N GLY A 131 35.71 -8.73 -50.55
CA GLY A 131 34.32 -9.11 -50.33
C GLY A 131 34.03 -9.41 -48.86
N GLY A 132 34.93 -10.17 -48.21
CA GLY A 132 34.84 -10.46 -46.78
C GLY A 132 34.89 -9.18 -45.90
N LEU A 133 35.81 -8.26 -46.28
CA LEU A 133 35.92 -6.97 -45.57
C LEU A 133 34.65 -6.11 -45.73
N LEU A 134 34.09 -6.05 -46.93
CA LEU A 134 32.83 -5.33 -47.19
C LEU A 134 31.67 -5.94 -46.43
N ALA A 135 31.59 -7.27 -46.35
CA ALA A 135 30.57 -7.98 -45.56
C ALA A 135 30.66 -7.64 -44.07
N ILE A 136 31.89 -7.62 -43.49
CA ILE A 136 32.12 -7.24 -42.10
C ILE A 136 31.69 -5.80 -41.82
N LEU A 137 32.05 -4.86 -42.72
CA LEU A 137 31.65 -3.46 -42.60
C LEU A 137 30.12 -3.29 -42.64
N THR A 138 29.46 -4.02 -43.54
CA THR A 138 27.99 -3.97 -43.69
C THR A 138 27.29 -4.54 -42.44
N LEU A 139 27.76 -5.69 -41.95
CA LEU A 139 27.25 -6.30 -40.73
C LEU A 139 27.45 -5.38 -39.49
N GLY A 140 28.61 -4.72 -39.40
CA GLY A 140 28.90 -3.78 -38.32
C GLY A 140 27.94 -2.58 -38.31
N GLU A 141 27.67 -2.03 -39.51
CA GLU A 141 26.73 -0.89 -39.62
C GLU A 141 25.28 -1.33 -39.37
N THR A 142 24.88 -2.51 -39.80
CA THR A 142 23.55 -3.06 -39.52
C THR A 142 23.33 -3.24 -38.03
N ARG A 143 24.33 -3.80 -37.32
CA ARG A 143 24.28 -3.91 -35.85
C ARG A 143 24.16 -2.55 -35.20
N ARG A 144 24.96 -1.57 -35.62
CA ARG A 144 24.91 -0.21 -35.07
C ARG A 144 23.55 0.45 -35.28
N LYS A 145 22.94 0.31 -36.45
CA LYS A 145 21.57 0.81 -36.72
C LYS A 145 20.55 0.14 -35.81
N ASN A 146 20.59 -1.20 -35.71
CA ASN A 146 19.69 -1.96 -34.85
C ASN A 146 19.80 -1.51 -33.37
N ASP A 147 21.02 -1.23 -32.88
CA ASP A 147 21.22 -0.75 -31.49
C ASP A 147 20.69 0.67 -31.29
N ILE A 148 20.84 1.54 -32.30
CA ILE A 148 20.26 2.90 -32.26
C ILE A 148 18.73 2.82 -32.28
N ASP A 149 18.15 2.00 -33.15
CA ASP A 149 16.71 1.82 -33.27
C ASP A 149 16.12 1.21 -32.00
N LYS A 150 16.79 0.23 -31.41
CA LYS A 150 16.39 -0.29 -30.07
C LYS A 150 16.40 0.81 -28.99
N ARG A 151 17.43 1.64 -28.95
CA ARG A 151 17.49 2.77 -27.99
C ARG A 151 16.39 3.79 -28.25
N LYS A 152 16.13 4.15 -29.51
CA LYS A 152 15.04 5.05 -29.89
C LYS A 152 13.68 4.49 -29.50
N ASN A 153 13.41 3.23 -29.85
CA ASN A 153 12.15 2.57 -29.50
C ASN A 153 11.94 2.50 -27.98
N LYS A 154 13.02 2.25 -27.22
CA LYS A 154 12.94 2.28 -25.76
C LYS A 154 12.63 3.67 -25.22
N GLN A 155 13.30 4.71 -25.72
CA GLN A 155 13.05 6.10 -25.34
C GLN A 155 11.63 6.57 -25.72
N GLU A 156 11.17 6.16 -26.90
CA GLU A 156 9.82 6.47 -27.38
C GLU A 156 8.75 5.78 -26.54
N LYS A 157 8.98 4.50 -26.20
CA LYS A 157 8.10 3.79 -25.26
C LYS A 157 8.06 4.48 -23.89
N GLU A 158 9.22 4.79 -23.29
CA GLU A 158 9.29 5.52 -22.01
C GLU A 158 8.61 6.89 -22.05
N LYS A 159 8.71 7.59 -23.20
CA LYS A 159 8.02 8.85 -23.41
C LYS A 159 6.50 8.66 -23.49
N ASN A 160 6.05 7.72 -24.31
CA ASN A 160 4.64 7.41 -24.48
C ASN A 160 4.01 6.97 -23.15
N ASP A 161 4.70 6.13 -22.35
CA ASP A 161 4.24 5.71 -21.03
C ASP A 161 4.10 6.93 -20.06
N LYS A 162 5.05 7.88 -20.12
CA LYS A 162 4.98 9.11 -19.33
C LYS A 162 3.84 10.03 -19.77
N ASP A 163 3.65 10.18 -21.06
CA ASP A 163 2.59 11.04 -21.63
C ASP A 163 1.21 10.43 -21.35
N TYR A 164 1.07 9.09 -21.47
CA TYR A 164 -0.14 8.37 -21.07
C TYR A 164 -0.46 8.59 -19.59
N ARG A 165 0.51 8.39 -18.70
CA ARG A 165 0.31 8.62 -17.25
C ARG A 165 -0.12 10.07 -16.95
N ARG A 166 0.44 11.06 -17.65
CA ARG A 166 0.05 12.47 -17.50
C ARG A 166 -1.37 12.71 -17.96
N GLN A 167 -1.76 12.11 -19.08
CA GLN A 167 -3.10 12.25 -19.63
C GLN A 167 -4.15 11.62 -18.71
N VAL A 168 -3.93 10.40 -18.23
CA VAL A 168 -4.83 9.72 -17.27
C VAL A 168 -4.98 10.54 -15.98
N ARG A 169 -3.86 11.04 -15.44
CA ARG A 169 -3.92 11.89 -14.24
C ARG A 169 -4.66 13.21 -14.49
N ALA A 170 -4.51 13.82 -15.65
CA ALA A 170 -5.21 15.06 -16.00
C ALA A 170 -6.72 14.82 -16.12
N GLU A 171 -7.13 13.76 -16.80
CA GLU A 171 -8.55 13.37 -16.95
C GLU A 171 -9.20 13.06 -15.60
N ARG A 172 -8.55 12.23 -14.77
CA ARG A 172 -9.07 11.90 -13.43
C ARG A 172 -9.17 13.13 -12.54
N ARG A 173 -8.22 14.09 -12.63
CA ARG A 173 -8.28 15.37 -11.90
C ARG A 173 -9.44 16.25 -12.36
N GLU A 174 -9.71 16.30 -13.64
CA GLU A 174 -10.86 17.04 -14.18
C GLU A 174 -12.16 16.43 -13.67
N ARG A 175 -12.31 15.10 -13.73
CA ARG A 175 -13.47 14.38 -13.18
C ARG A 175 -13.60 14.59 -11.67
N TYR A 176 -12.49 14.55 -10.92
CA TYR A 176 -12.47 14.84 -9.50
C TYR A 176 -12.95 16.27 -9.20
N THR A 177 -12.43 17.28 -9.89
CA THR A 177 -12.85 18.68 -9.69
C THR A 177 -14.35 18.83 -9.93
N LYS A 178 -14.85 18.28 -11.03
CA LYS A 178 -16.27 18.31 -11.37
C LYS A 178 -17.15 17.56 -10.34
N ALA A 179 -16.70 16.43 -9.83
CA ALA A 179 -17.41 15.69 -8.81
C ALA A 179 -17.47 16.44 -7.48
N VAL A 180 -16.39 17.12 -7.09
CA VAL A 180 -16.36 17.99 -5.89
C VAL A 180 -17.31 19.19 -6.06
N GLU A 181 -17.36 19.80 -7.26
CA GLU A 181 -18.34 20.86 -7.57
C GLU A 181 -19.78 20.34 -7.43
N GLN A 182 -20.05 19.12 -7.92
CA GLN A 182 -21.35 18.47 -7.79
C GLN A 182 -21.75 18.21 -6.33
N LEU A 183 -20.80 17.88 -5.44
CA LEU A 183 -21.07 17.73 -4.00
C LEU A 183 -21.57 19.03 -3.35
N GLY A 184 -21.22 20.19 -3.89
CA GLY A 184 -21.67 21.50 -3.45
C GLY A 184 -23.02 21.94 -4.05
N ASP A 185 -23.64 21.17 -4.92
CA ASP A 185 -24.89 21.54 -5.60
C ASP A 185 -26.11 21.54 -4.63
N GLU A 186 -27.08 22.40 -4.87
CA GLU A 186 -28.32 22.46 -4.08
C GLU A 186 -29.17 21.20 -4.25
N LYS A 187 -29.10 20.54 -5.40
CA LYS A 187 -29.95 19.40 -5.76
C LYS A 187 -29.31 18.08 -5.32
N ALA A 188 -29.96 17.36 -4.43
CA ALA A 188 -29.49 16.06 -3.91
C ALA A 188 -29.09 15.04 -5.00
N PRO A 189 -29.85 14.86 -6.12
CA PRO A 189 -29.42 13.94 -7.17
C PRO A 189 -28.08 14.30 -7.83
N ILE A 190 -27.75 15.59 -7.92
CA ILE A 190 -26.46 16.06 -8.47
C ILE A 190 -25.35 15.76 -7.46
N ARG A 191 -25.57 16.04 -6.18
CA ARG A 191 -24.62 15.68 -5.10
C ARG A 191 -24.32 14.18 -5.08
N MET A 192 -25.38 13.33 -5.19
CA MET A 192 -25.21 11.87 -5.23
C MET A 192 -24.42 11.43 -6.47
N GLY A 193 -24.63 12.07 -7.63
CA GLY A 193 -23.80 11.85 -8.83
C GLY A 193 -22.31 12.17 -8.59
N GLY A 194 -22.04 13.24 -7.83
CA GLY A 194 -20.70 13.58 -7.36
C GLY A 194 -20.09 12.49 -6.47
N VAL A 195 -20.86 11.97 -5.50
CA VAL A 195 -20.44 10.84 -4.63
C VAL A 195 -20.02 9.64 -5.47
N TYR A 196 -20.89 9.15 -6.35
CA TYR A 196 -20.59 7.97 -7.18
C TYR A 196 -19.40 8.18 -8.12
N THR A 197 -19.22 9.42 -8.62
CA THR A 197 -18.03 9.75 -9.43
C THR A 197 -16.75 9.69 -8.60
N LEU A 198 -16.77 10.20 -7.36
CA LEU A 198 -15.61 10.13 -6.46
C LEU A 198 -15.30 8.70 -6.07
N VAL A 199 -16.31 7.91 -5.74
CA VAL A 199 -16.18 6.49 -5.41
C VAL A 199 -15.55 5.71 -6.58
N GLY A 200 -16.10 5.86 -7.78
CA GLY A 200 -15.55 5.22 -8.99
C GLY A 200 -14.10 5.64 -9.28
N LEU A 201 -13.73 6.89 -8.99
CA LEU A 201 -12.35 7.36 -9.15
C LEU A 201 -11.39 6.68 -8.16
N VAL A 202 -11.81 6.39 -6.91
CA VAL A 202 -10.98 5.62 -5.97
C VAL A 202 -10.73 4.23 -6.51
N ASP A 203 -11.79 3.54 -6.96
CA ASP A 203 -11.68 2.18 -7.51
C ASP A 203 -10.77 2.16 -8.75
N GLU A 204 -10.93 3.12 -9.69
CA GLU A 204 -10.06 3.28 -10.86
C GLU A 204 -8.58 3.54 -10.47
N TRP A 205 -8.32 4.27 -9.38
CA TRP A 205 -6.94 4.46 -8.91
C TRP A 205 -6.36 3.17 -8.34
N LEU A 206 -7.14 2.38 -7.61
CA LEU A 206 -6.70 1.10 -7.04
C LEU A 206 -6.41 0.04 -8.13
N GLU A 207 -7.15 0.06 -9.24
CA GLU A 207 -6.99 -0.84 -10.38
C GLU A 207 -5.84 -0.46 -11.32
N GLU A 208 -5.21 0.73 -11.18
CA GLU A 208 -4.18 1.23 -12.09
C GLU A 208 -2.86 0.45 -11.97
N GLU A 209 -2.66 -0.55 -12.81
CA GLU A 209 -1.47 -1.44 -12.79
C GLU A 209 -0.14 -0.72 -13.06
N ASN A 210 -0.15 0.42 -13.76
CA ASN A 210 1.06 1.17 -14.10
C ASN A 210 1.61 2.04 -12.95
N LEU A 211 0.90 2.09 -11.80
CA LEU A 211 1.33 2.76 -10.59
C LEU A 211 1.71 1.76 -9.51
N SER A 212 2.66 2.15 -8.67
CA SER A 212 2.96 1.39 -7.46
C SER A 212 1.79 1.48 -6.47
N GLU A 213 1.61 0.45 -5.65
CA GLU A 213 0.56 0.41 -4.63
C GLU A 213 0.54 1.67 -3.73
N PRO A 214 1.69 2.19 -3.19
CA PRO A 214 1.69 3.42 -2.41
C PRO A 214 1.21 4.65 -3.20
N GLU A 215 1.48 4.71 -4.51
CA GLU A 215 1.00 5.82 -5.36
C GLU A 215 -0.51 5.74 -5.57
N ARG A 216 -1.04 4.54 -5.80
CA ARG A 216 -2.49 4.28 -5.94
C ARG A 216 -3.24 4.66 -4.68
N LEU A 217 -2.77 4.18 -3.53
CA LEU A 217 -3.35 4.51 -2.22
C LEU A 217 -3.29 6.01 -1.93
N LYS A 218 -2.20 6.68 -2.28
CA LYS A 218 -2.06 8.14 -2.08
C LYS A 218 -3.10 8.94 -2.86
N GLU A 219 -3.33 8.62 -4.13
CA GLU A 219 -4.33 9.31 -4.96
C GLU A 219 -5.75 8.99 -4.47
N GLY A 220 -6.04 7.73 -4.11
CA GLY A 220 -7.32 7.32 -3.51
C GLY A 220 -7.57 8.01 -2.16
N GLN A 221 -6.55 8.12 -1.29
CA GLN A 221 -6.67 8.77 0.01
C GLN A 221 -7.13 10.24 -0.08
N VAL A 222 -6.70 10.97 -1.10
CA VAL A 222 -7.17 12.35 -1.32
C VAL A 222 -8.69 12.40 -1.49
N ILE A 223 -9.24 11.44 -2.21
CA ILE A 223 -10.69 11.35 -2.46
C ILE A 223 -11.43 10.91 -1.17
N ILE A 224 -10.92 9.89 -0.48
CA ILE A 224 -11.45 9.46 0.81
C ILE A 224 -11.48 10.61 1.81
N ASN A 225 -10.40 11.41 1.90
CA ASN A 225 -10.36 12.58 2.77
C ASN A 225 -11.44 13.62 2.42
N ASN A 226 -11.78 13.77 1.13
CA ASN A 226 -12.85 14.66 0.69
C ASN A 226 -14.23 14.13 1.10
N LEU A 227 -14.49 12.83 0.92
CA LEU A 227 -15.73 12.19 1.38
C LEU A 227 -15.89 12.29 2.90
N CYS A 228 -14.84 12.04 3.67
CA CYS A 228 -14.83 12.21 5.12
C CYS A 228 -15.07 13.70 5.51
N ALA A 229 -14.46 14.64 4.80
CA ALA A 229 -14.67 16.07 5.04
C ALA A 229 -16.12 16.50 4.78
N TYR A 230 -16.79 15.92 3.77
CA TYR A 230 -18.22 16.14 3.54
C TYR A 230 -19.05 15.66 4.73
N ILE A 231 -18.77 14.48 5.28
CA ILE A 231 -19.45 13.95 6.48
C ILE A 231 -19.23 14.86 7.70
N ARG A 232 -18.01 15.39 7.89
CA ARG A 232 -17.67 16.31 8.97
C ARG A 232 -18.24 17.71 8.80
N SER A 233 -18.66 18.07 7.58
CA SER A 233 -19.15 19.42 7.31
C SER A 233 -20.39 19.72 8.18
N PRO A 234 -20.43 20.88 8.86
CA PRO A 234 -21.57 21.24 9.69
C PRO A 234 -22.85 21.35 8.86
N PHE A 235 -23.92 20.77 9.36
CA PHE A 235 -25.25 20.91 8.80
C PHE A 235 -26.21 21.48 9.84
N THR A 236 -26.69 22.68 9.61
CA THR A 236 -27.42 23.46 10.60
C THR A 236 -28.66 22.74 11.14
N LEU A 237 -29.40 22.02 10.28
CA LEU A 237 -30.61 21.31 10.69
C LEU A 237 -30.34 20.09 11.56
N ALA A 238 -29.13 19.53 11.54
CA ALA A 238 -28.74 18.42 12.43
C ALA A 238 -28.87 18.81 13.92
N SER A 239 -28.61 20.09 14.27
CA SER A 239 -28.79 20.59 15.66
C SER A 239 -30.26 20.58 16.14
N HIS A 240 -31.20 20.45 15.23
CA HIS A 240 -32.63 20.37 15.48
C HIS A 240 -33.22 18.98 15.30
N TYR A 241 -32.36 17.95 15.23
CA TYR A 241 -32.77 16.57 15.01
C TYR A 241 -33.80 16.08 15.99
N ASP A 242 -33.66 16.40 17.27
CA ASP A 242 -34.58 16.02 18.34
C ASP A 242 -36.04 16.50 18.10
N GLU A 243 -36.25 17.59 17.36
CA GLU A 243 -37.57 18.07 16.97
C GLU A 243 -37.98 17.55 15.58
N LEU A 244 -37.06 17.55 14.63
CA LEU A 244 -37.32 17.13 13.25
C LEU A 244 -37.58 15.63 13.14
N SER A 245 -37.07 14.80 14.03
CA SER A 245 -37.35 13.35 14.09
C SER A 245 -38.78 13.01 14.51
N LYS A 246 -39.51 13.96 15.12
CA LYS A 246 -40.88 13.76 15.58
C LYS A 246 -41.90 13.95 14.46
N ALA A 247 -43.02 13.26 14.58
CA ALA A 247 -44.12 13.36 13.60
C ALA A 247 -44.79 14.75 13.58
N ASN A 248 -44.84 15.45 14.72
CA ASN A 248 -45.48 16.74 14.88
C ASN A 248 -44.62 17.70 15.72
N PRO A 249 -44.77 19.04 15.50
CA PRO A 249 -44.07 20.03 16.29
C PRO A 249 -44.40 19.88 17.79
N THR A 250 -43.37 19.99 18.63
CA THR A 250 -43.56 19.93 20.07
C THR A 250 -44.15 21.25 20.62
N PRO A 251 -44.97 21.24 21.70
CA PRO A 251 -45.60 22.43 22.22
C PRO A 251 -44.66 23.53 22.70
N LYS A 252 -43.41 23.17 23.02
CA LYS A 252 -42.37 24.08 23.50
C LYS A 252 -41.19 24.23 22.53
N GLY A 253 -41.22 23.56 21.37
CA GLY A 253 -40.12 23.54 20.41
C GLY A 253 -40.09 24.78 19.53
N ILE A 254 -39.00 24.93 18.79
CA ILE A 254 -38.76 26.06 17.86
C ILE A 254 -39.73 26.06 16.68
N TYR A 255 -40.35 24.91 16.36
CA TYR A 255 -41.34 24.74 15.32
C TYR A 255 -42.79 24.92 15.78
N ARG A 256 -43.01 25.37 17.04
CA ARG A 256 -44.34 25.62 17.54
C ARG A 256 -45.11 26.56 16.60
N GLY A 257 -46.26 26.11 16.10
CA GLY A 257 -47.11 26.88 15.18
C GLY A 257 -46.55 27.05 13.75
N LYS A 258 -45.43 26.40 13.42
CA LYS A 258 -44.76 26.51 12.10
C LYS A 258 -44.78 25.16 11.37
N LYS A 259 -45.99 24.64 11.13
CA LYS A 259 -46.19 23.29 10.58
C LYS A 259 -45.57 23.12 9.20
N GLU A 260 -45.70 24.08 8.29
CA GLU A 260 -45.11 24.04 6.97
C GLU A 260 -43.57 24.04 7.01
N LYS A 261 -43.01 24.85 7.91
CA LYS A 261 -41.57 24.96 8.07
C LYS A 261 -40.94 23.66 8.58
N ILE A 262 -41.57 22.97 9.58
CA ILE A 262 -41.02 21.68 10.07
C ILE A 262 -40.99 20.62 8.94
N TYR A 263 -42.00 20.58 8.07
CA TYR A 263 -42.02 19.64 6.96
C TYR A 263 -40.97 19.97 5.90
N ALA A 264 -40.74 21.25 5.59
CA ALA A 264 -39.71 21.69 4.66
C ALA A 264 -38.31 21.40 5.19
N ASP A 265 -38.05 21.75 6.46
CA ASP A 265 -36.76 21.52 7.11
C ASP A 265 -36.50 20.00 7.29
N LYS A 266 -37.54 19.20 7.58
CA LYS A 266 -37.44 17.74 7.63
C LYS A 266 -37.08 17.14 6.29
N ALA A 267 -37.76 17.54 5.21
CA ALA A 267 -37.42 17.08 3.86
C ALA A 267 -35.99 17.42 3.46
N THR A 268 -35.50 18.60 3.89
CA THR A 268 -34.10 19.02 3.67
C THR A 268 -33.12 18.18 4.50
N LEU A 269 -33.48 17.88 5.77
CA LEU A 269 -32.69 17.01 6.64
C LEU A 269 -32.60 15.58 6.07
N ASP A 270 -33.74 15.00 5.66
CA ASP A 270 -33.82 13.67 5.09
C ASP A 270 -33.01 13.56 3.78
N SER A 271 -33.10 14.60 2.93
CA SER A 271 -32.34 14.66 1.68
C SER A 271 -30.82 14.72 1.91
N GLU A 272 -30.36 15.42 2.93
CA GLU A 272 -28.92 15.44 3.29
C GLU A 272 -28.50 14.12 3.96
N ALA A 273 -29.37 13.53 4.77
CA ALA A 273 -29.15 12.22 5.37
C ALA A 273 -28.91 11.15 4.29
N ASP A 274 -29.70 11.14 3.22
CA ASP A 274 -29.55 10.20 2.09
C ASP A 274 -28.18 10.31 1.42
N ILE A 275 -27.65 11.53 1.23
CA ILE A 275 -26.32 11.73 0.64
C ILE A 275 -25.24 11.18 1.56
N ARG A 276 -25.29 11.52 2.86
CA ARG A 276 -24.27 11.08 3.84
C ARG A 276 -24.34 9.58 4.07
N LEU A 277 -25.53 9.01 4.13
CA LEU A 277 -25.74 7.55 4.16
C LEU A 277 -25.18 6.87 2.92
N GLY A 278 -25.36 7.48 1.74
CA GLY A 278 -24.79 6.98 0.50
C GLY A 278 -23.25 6.91 0.58
N ILE A 279 -22.60 7.94 1.12
CA ILE A 279 -21.14 7.95 1.32
C ILE A 279 -20.72 6.85 2.30
N ILE A 280 -21.39 6.75 3.45
CA ILE A 280 -21.09 5.71 4.47
C ILE A 280 -21.27 4.31 3.89
N LYS A 281 -22.37 4.09 3.14
CA LYS A 281 -22.64 2.80 2.49
C LYS A 281 -21.56 2.41 1.49
N GLU A 282 -21.14 3.34 0.62
CA GLU A 282 -20.08 3.06 -0.36
C GLU A 282 -18.73 2.73 0.29
N ILE A 283 -18.42 3.39 1.42
CA ILE A 283 -17.25 3.08 2.24
C ILE A 283 -17.41 1.70 2.89
N HIS A 284 -18.57 1.44 3.52
CA HIS A 284 -18.88 0.19 4.20
C HIS A 284 -18.77 -1.02 3.27
N ASP A 285 -19.42 -0.95 2.10
CA ASP A 285 -19.42 -2.04 1.11
C ASP A 285 -17.99 -2.42 0.66
N ARG A 286 -17.05 -1.45 0.67
CA ARG A 286 -15.64 -1.66 0.26
C ARG A 286 -14.67 -1.95 1.41
N LEU A 287 -15.11 -1.78 2.64
CA LEU A 287 -14.38 -2.21 3.83
C LEU A 287 -14.56 -3.69 4.14
N GLN A 288 -15.57 -4.32 3.55
CA GLN A 288 -15.87 -5.75 3.70
C GLN A 288 -15.09 -6.57 2.68
N GLY A 289 -14.37 -7.60 3.16
CA GLY A 289 -13.72 -8.59 2.30
C GLY A 289 -14.63 -9.79 2.00
N SER A 290 -14.07 -10.81 1.33
CA SER A 290 -14.76 -12.05 0.97
C SER A 290 -15.14 -12.95 2.15
N GLY A 291 -14.70 -12.63 3.37
CA GLY A 291 -14.96 -13.40 4.58
C GLY A 291 -15.00 -12.53 5.82
N LYS A 292 -15.49 -13.08 6.94
CA LYS A 292 -15.51 -12.39 8.23
C LYS A 292 -14.08 -12.03 8.64
N ASN A 293 -13.86 -10.78 9.05
CA ASN A 293 -12.55 -10.23 9.40
C ASN A 293 -11.52 -10.20 8.25
N ALA A 294 -11.96 -10.29 6.98
CA ALA A 294 -11.10 -10.12 5.82
C ALA A 294 -11.09 -8.67 5.33
N PRO A 295 -9.93 -8.13 4.91
CA PRO A 295 -9.88 -6.77 4.38
C PRO A 295 -10.61 -6.66 3.05
N GLY A 296 -11.37 -5.58 2.88
CA GLY A 296 -11.94 -5.16 1.62
C GLY A 296 -11.00 -4.26 0.82
N ALA A 297 -11.44 -3.84 -0.36
CA ALA A 297 -10.61 -3.04 -1.28
C ALA A 297 -10.15 -1.69 -0.69
N TRP A 298 -10.93 -1.11 0.23
CA TRP A 298 -10.64 0.19 0.84
C TRP A 298 -10.12 0.11 2.27
N SER A 299 -9.76 -1.08 2.75
CA SER A 299 -9.28 -1.30 4.11
C SER A 299 -7.94 -0.61 4.44
N ASP A 300 -7.13 -0.29 3.41
CA ASP A 300 -5.83 0.34 3.57
C ASP A 300 -5.87 1.87 3.56
N PHE A 301 -7.06 2.48 3.56
CA PHE A 301 -7.23 3.93 3.74
C PHE A 301 -7.40 4.32 5.21
N GLU A 302 -6.98 5.55 5.52
CA GLU A 302 -7.27 6.22 6.78
C GLU A 302 -8.60 6.96 6.69
N TYR A 303 -9.39 6.90 7.77
CA TYR A 303 -10.70 7.55 7.83
C TYR A 303 -10.76 8.54 9.00
N ASP A 304 -11.08 9.80 8.69
CA ASP A 304 -11.26 10.83 9.70
C ASP A 304 -12.70 11.37 9.69
N PHE A 305 -13.50 10.91 10.63
CA PHE A 305 -14.85 11.36 10.89
C PHE A 305 -14.95 12.20 12.18
N SER A 306 -13.83 12.74 12.68
CA SER A 306 -13.79 13.49 13.94
C SER A 306 -14.75 14.68 13.92
N GLY A 307 -15.45 14.90 15.05
CA GLY A 307 -16.41 15.99 15.21
C GLY A 307 -17.67 15.89 14.33
N SER A 308 -17.91 14.76 13.66
CA SER A 308 -19.09 14.57 12.81
C SER A 308 -20.37 14.52 13.62
N THR A 309 -21.47 14.99 13.02
CA THR A 309 -22.83 14.79 13.57
C THR A 309 -23.57 13.83 12.64
N PHE A 310 -23.78 12.61 13.13
CA PHE A 310 -24.54 11.56 12.46
C PHE A 310 -26.01 11.62 12.90
N PHE A 311 -26.82 12.32 12.11
CA PHE A 311 -28.27 12.46 12.32
C PHE A 311 -29.08 11.43 11.54
N TYR A 312 -28.44 10.32 11.18
CA TYR A 312 -28.95 9.14 10.48
C TYR A 312 -28.31 7.89 11.10
N PRO A 313 -28.95 6.71 11.01
CA PRO A 313 -28.33 5.49 11.55
C PRO A 313 -27.05 5.15 10.82
N ILE A 314 -26.03 4.74 11.56
CA ILE A 314 -24.75 4.30 11.02
C ILE A 314 -24.72 2.78 11.03
N ASP A 315 -24.41 2.18 9.87
CA ASP A 315 -24.08 0.78 9.70
C ASP A 315 -22.65 0.67 9.16
N LEU A 316 -21.74 0.20 10.00
CA LEU A 316 -20.34 -0.10 9.67
C LEU A 316 -19.99 -1.50 10.20
N THR A 317 -20.95 -2.42 10.13
CA THR A 317 -20.79 -3.81 10.58
C THR A 317 -19.78 -4.57 9.74
N ASN A 318 -19.05 -5.50 10.35
CA ASN A 318 -18.07 -6.37 9.68
C ASN A 318 -17.03 -5.63 8.82
N SER A 319 -16.76 -4.36 9.14
CA SER A 319 -15.79 -3.53 8.44
C SER A 319 -14.36 -3.83 8.89
N TYR A 320 -13.41 -3.84 7.96
CA TYR A 320 -12.00 -4.06 8.27
C TYR A 320 -11.18 -2.78 8.06
N TYR A 321 -10.53 -2.29 9.11
CA TYR A 321 -9.69 -1.09 9.10
C TYR A 321 -8.23 -1.49 9.33
N ALA A 322 -7.44 -1.57 8.26
CA ALA A 322 -5.99 -1.83 8.36
C ALA A 322 -5.22 -0.59 8.83
N LYS A 323 -5.76 0.60 8.61
CA LYS A 323 -5.21 1.91 8.97
C LYS A 323 -6.04 2.57 10.07
N PRO A 324 -5.55 3.66 10.69
CA PRO A 324 -6.29 4.37 11.72
C PRO A 324 -7.66 4.88 11.27
N ILE A 325 -8.63 4.84 12.18
CA ILE A 325 -9.93 5.48 12.03
C ILE A 325 -10.22 6.40 13.22
N ASN A 326 -10.72 7.59 12.93
CA ASN A 326 -10.96 8.63 13.91
C ASN A 326 -12.42 9.06 13.93
N PHE A 327 -13.13 8.78 15.02
CA PHE A 327 -14.48 9.24 15.33
C PHE A 327 -14.50 10.19 16.53
N SER A 328 -13.35 10.71 16.97
CA SER A 328 -13.28 11.53 18.19
C SER A 328 -14.19 12.75 18.13
N GLY A 329 -14.88 13.02 19.24
CA GLY A 329 -15.79 14.16 19.36
C GLY A 329 -17.05 14.08 18.49
N SER A 330 -17.34 12.92 17.89
CA SER A 330 -18.53 12.75 17.06
C SER A 330 -19.80 12.59 17.87
N THR A 331 -20.93 13.03 17.30
CA THR A 331 -22.25 12.90 17.91
C THR A 331 -23.13 12.00 17.04
N TYR A 332 -23.71 10.98 17.65
CA TYR A 332 -24.63 10.03 17.02
C TYR A 332 -26.04 10.29 17.55
N GLU A 333 -26.88 10.92 16.75
CA GLU A 333 -28.28 11.21 17.09
C GLU A 333 -29.16 9.96 17.02
N CYS A 334 -28.76 9.00 16.17
CA CYS A 334 -29.42 7.71 15.94
C CYS A 334 -28.56 6.55 16.45
N GLY A 335 -29.00 5.32 16.19
CA GLY A 335 -28.20 4.13 16.45
C GLY A 335 -26.93 4.08 15.59
N ALA A 336 -25.87 3.54 16.18
CA ALA A 336 -24.59 3.31 15.51
C ALA A 336 -24.21 1.84 15.70
N ASP A 337 -24.06 1.13 14.58
CA ASP A 337 -23.71 -0.28 14.55
C ASP A 337 -22.31 -0.50 13.96
N PHE A 338 -21.42 -1.01 14.80
CA PHE A 338 -20.04 -1.36 14.48
C PHE A 338 -19.78 -2.85 14.69
N THR A 339 -20.85 -3.66 14.82
CA THR A 339 -20.79 -5.09 15.13
C THR A 339 -19.84 -5.85 14.22
N GLY A 340 -19.02 -6.72 14.81
CA GLY A 340 -18.14 -7.64 14.09
C GLY A 340 -16.98 -6.99 13.36
N SER A 341 -16.71 -5.71 13.59
CA SER A 341 -15.67 -4.98 12.87
C SER A 341 -14.26 -5.25 13.41
N THR A 342 -13.27 -5.16 12.53
CA THR A 342 -11.85 -5.39 12.86
C THR A 342 -11.05 -4.11 12.68
N TYR A 343 -10.42 -3.66 13.76
CA TYR A 343 -9.57 -2.47 13.80
C TYR A 343 -8.10 -2.90 14.01
N LYS A 344 -7.36 -3.05 12.92
CA LYS A 344 -5.92 -3.32 12.97
C LYS A 344 -5.11 -2.03 13.16
N GLY A 345 -5.58 -0.91 12.62
CA GLY A 345 -5.13 0.43 12.97
C GLY A 345 -5.68 0.88 14.32
N GLU A 346 -5.29 2.07 14.77
CA GLU A 346 -5.86 2.70 15.95
C GLU A 346 -7.33 3.09 15.69
N ALA A 347 -8.24 2.74 16.63
CA ALA A 347 -9.64 3.18 16.61
C ALA A 347 -9.86 4.24 17.69
N ASN A 348 -10.16 5.46 17.29
CA ASN A 348 -10.31 6.58 18.20
C ASN A 348 -11.76 7.06 18.26
N PHE A 349 -12.43 6.81 19.39
CA PHE A 349 -13.79 7.27 19.72
C PHE A 349 -13.80 8.28 20.86
N THR A 350 -12.66 8.89 21.21
CA THR A 350 -12.51 9.82 22.34
C THR A 350 -13.54 10.94 22.28
N GLY A 351 -14.25 11.18 23.41
CA GLY A 351 -15.19 12.28 23.55
C GLY A 351 -16.45 12.18 22.69
N SER A 352 -16.74 11.02 22.12
CA SER A 352 -17.94 10.81 21.30
C SER A 352 -19.21 10.73 22.14
N THR A 353 -20.33 11.19 21.59
CA THR A 353 -21.64 11.18 22.25
C THR A 353 -22.62 10.32 21.45
N TYR A 354 -23.15 9.28 22.08
CA TYR A 354 -24.16 8.38 21.52
C TYR A 354 -25.51 8.64 22.19
N LYS A 355 -26.42 9.29 21.48
CA LYS A 355 -27.80 9.51 21.96
C LYS A 355 -28.68 8.30 21.70
N GLY A 356 -28.50 7.63 20.55
CA GLY A 356 -29.07 6.33 20.24
C GLY A 356 -28.28 5.18 20.85
N GLY A 357 -28.69 3.94 20.57
CA GLY A 357 -27.91 2.74 20.93
C GLY A 357 -26.59 2.67 20.16
N ALA A 358 -25.56 2.14 20.81
CA ALA A 358 -24.25 1.93 20.19
C ALA A 358 -23.88 0.44 20.32
N ASP A 359 -23.70 -0.23 19.17
CA ASP A 359 -23.37 -1.65 19.13
C ASP A 359 -21.96 -1.87 18.60
N PHE A 360 -21.10 -2.45 19.42
CA PHE A 360 -19.73 -2.83 19.12
C PHE A 360 -19.52 -4.34 19.30
N THR A 361 -20.60 -5.12 19.36
CA THR A 361 -20.58 -6.57 19.63
C THR A 361 -19.63 -7.31 18.72
N GLY A 362 -18.82 -8.19 19.29
CA GLY A 362 -17.96 -9.11 18.55
C GLY A 362 -16.84 -8.44 17.76
N SER A 363 -16.55 -7.19 18.03
CA SER A 363 -15.49 -6.44 17.34
C SER A 363 -14.10 -6.78 17.86
N THR A 364 -13.09 -6.65 17.00
CA THR A 364 -11.69 -6.91 17.33
C THR A 364 -10.88 -5.62 17.23
N TYR A 365 -10.22 -5.23 18.29
CA TYR A 365 -9.41 -4.02 18.38
C TYR A 365 -7.95 -4.36 18.67
N ARG A 366 -7.04 -3.77 17.89
CA ARG A 366 -5.62 -3.78 18.27
C ARG A 366 -5.35 -2.71 19.32
N TRP A 367 -5.75 -1.47 19.06
CA TRP A 367 -5.73 -0.34 20.01
C TRP A 367 -7.04 0.42 19.90
N VAL A 368 -7.67 0.70 21.04
CA VAL A 368 -8.90 1.46 21.01
C VAL A 368 -8.98 2.48 22.15
N ASN A 369 -9.54 3.63 21.81
CA ASN A 369 -9.69 4.75 22.72
C ASN A 369 -11.13 5.24 22.75
N PHE A 370 -11.80 5.04 23.88
CA PHE A 370 -13.15 5.52 24.19
C PHE A 370 -13.15 6.59 25.29
N ILE A 371 -12.00 7.23 25.59
CA ILE A 371 -11.88 8.22 26.68
C ILE A 371 -12.97 9.27 26.60
N GLY A 372 -13.64 9.52 27.74
CA GLY A 372 -14.61 10.60 27.88
C GLY A 372 -15.85 10.48 27.00
N SER A 373 -16.13 9.30 26.46
CA SER A 373 -17.31 9.07 25.63
C SER A 373 -18.58 9.00 26.47
N THR A 374 -19.71 9.44 25.91
CA THR A 374 -21.01 9.51 26.60
C THR A 374 -22.05 8.67 25.86
N TYR A 375 -22.61 7.68 26.54
CA TYR A 375 -23.66 6.80 26.05
C TYR A 375 -24.98 7.10 26.77
N GLN A 376 -25.86 7.85 26.10
CA GLN A 376 -27.16 8.27 26.68
C GLN A 376 -28.24 7.18 26.54
N SER A 377 -27.97 6.12 25.78
CA SER A 377 -28.80 4.93 25.65
C SER A 377 -27.97 3.70 26.04
N TRP A 378 -28.25 2.53 25.47
CA TRP A 378 -27.47 1.33 25.69
C TRP A 378 -26.17 1.34 24.86
N ALA A 379 -25.12 0.76 25.43
CA ALA A 379 -23.86 0.49 24.74
C ALA A 379 -23.52 -1.00 24.87
N ASN A 380 -23.26 -1.67 23.76
CA ASN A 380 -22.96 -3.09 23.74
C ASN A 380 -21.57 -3.34 23.20
N PHE A 381 -20.69 -3.86 24.04
CA PHE A 381 -19.32 -4.27 23.72
C PHE A 381 -19.12 -5.77 23.89
N SER A 382 -20.22 -6.55 24.01
CA SER A 382 -20.14 -7.97 24.32
C SER A 382 -19.38 -8.75 23.25
N SER A 383 -18.75 -9.85 23.67
CA SER A 383 -18.00 -10.77 22.80
C SER A 383 -16.87 -10.13 22.03
N SER A 384 -16.42 -8.93 22.40
CA SER A 384 -15.35 -8.20 21.74
C SER A 384 -13.96 -8.67 22.19
N THR A 385 -12.97 -8.49 21.32
CA THR A 385 -11.57 -8.85 21.58
C THR A 385 -10.68 -7.62 21.53
N TYR A 386 -9.99 -7.34 22.63
CA TYR A 386 -9.04 -6.24 22.77
C TYR A 386 -7.62 -6.81 22.83
N GLN A 387 -6.89 -6.74 21.70
CA GLN A 387 -5.58 -7.39 21.54
C GLN A 387 -4.45 -6.62 22.23
N SER A 388 -4.55 -5.29 22.30
CA SER A 388 -3.63 -4.45 23.05
C SER A 388 -4.43 -3.62 24.07
N TRP A 389 -3.92 -2.46 24.48
CA TRP A 389 -4.61 -1.65 25.49
C TRP A 389 -5.97 -1.11 24.98
N ALA A 390 -6.93 -1.11 25.89
CA ALA A 390 -8.24 -0.53 25.66
C ALA A 390 -8.52 0.52 26.73
N ASN A 391 -8.89 1.72 26.30
CA ASN A 391 -9.05 2.84 27.23
C ASN A 391 -10.48 3.38 27.21
N PHE A 392 -11.17 3.21 28.33
CA PHE A 392 -12.52 3.68 28.59
C PHE A 392 -12.57 4.79 29.65
N THR A 393 -11.42 5.38 30.01
CA THR A 393 -11.28 6.37 31.07
C THR A 393 -12.29 7.51 30.95
N GLY A 394 -12.95 7.86 32.06
CA GLY A 394 -13.83 9.03 32.15
C GLY A 394 -15.10 8.96 31.32
N SER A 395 -15.48 7.79 30.84
CA SER A 395 -16.69 7.60 30.04
C SER A 395 -17.95 7.55 30.89
N THR A 396 -19.08 7.92 30.31
CA THR A 396 -20.39 7.89 30.99
C THR A 396 -21.33 6.95 30.26
N TYR A 397 -21.82 5.95 30.95
CA TYR A 397 -22.74 4.95 30.44
C TYR A 397 -24.08 5.03 31.15
N ARG A 398 -25.17 5.05 30.38
CA ARG A 398 -26.49 4.82 30.94
C ARG A 398 -26.68 3.33 31.24
N TRP A 399 -26.46 2.48 30.28
CA TRP A 399 -26.47 1.02 30.39
C TRP A 399 -25.37 0.46 29.50
N VAL A 400 -24.59 -0.51 30.01
CA VAL A 400 -23.49 -1.05 29.24
C VAL A 400 -23.30 -2.56 29.44
N ASN A 401 -23.03 -3.23 28.34
CA ASN A 401 -22.75 -4.65 28.28
C ASN A 401 -21.33 -4.92 27.77
N PHE A 402 -20.49 -5.51 28.61
CA PHE A 402 -19.15 -6.01 28.27
C PHE A 402 -19.05 -7.53 28.32
N THR A 403 -20.18 -8.26 28.41
CA THR A 403 -20.20 -9.70 28.64
C THR A 403 -19.41 -10.47 27.61
N GLY A 404 -18.72 -11.54 28.05
CA GLY A 404 -18.02 -12.44 27.16
C GLY A 404 -16.89 -11.80 26.35
N SER A 405 -16.35 -10.69 26.78
CA SER A 405 -15.24 -10.00 26.10
C SER A 405 -13.88 -10.55 26.55
N THR A 406 -12.88 -10.43 25.65
CA THR A 406 -11.51 -10.89 25.93
C THR A 406 -10.54 -9.71 25.86
N TYR A 407 -9.88 -9.41 26.97
CA TYR A 407 -8.86 -8.36 27.09
C TYR A 407 -7.49 -9.03 27.19
N GLN A 408 -6.71 -8.98 26.10
CA GLN A 408 -5.39 -9.60 26.03
C GLN A 408 -4.30 -8.76 26.71
N SER A 409 -4.52 -7.45 26.82
CA SER A 409 -3.64 -6.50 27.48
C SER A 409 -4.42 -5.73 28.57
N TRP A 410 -3.79 -4.74 29.19
CA TRP A 410 -4.42 -3.95 30.24
C TRP A 410 -5.60 -3.11 29.71
N VAL A 411 -6.61 -2.96 30.55
CA VAL A 411 -7.80 -2.14 30.26
C VAL A 411 -8.04 -1.14 31.36
N ASN A 412 -8.41 0.09 30.97
CA ASN A 412 -8.61 1.19 31.90
C ASN A 412 -10.05 1.71 31.83
N PHE A 413 -10.76 1.58 32.95
CA PHE A 413 -12.10 2.10 33.17
C PHE A 413 -12.10 3.28 34.17
N THR A 414 -10.93 3.74 34.65
CA THR A 414 -10.79 4.77 35.69
C THR A 414 -11.62 6.02 35.41
N GLY A 415 -12.27 6.55 36.42
CA GLY A 415 -13.08 7.78 36.34
C GLY A 415 -14.38 7.66 35.56
N SER A 416 -14.76 6.47 35.14
CA SER A 416 -16.00 6.23 34.40
C SER A 416 -17.22 6.25 35.32
N THR A 417 -18.36 6.69 34.80
CA THR A 417 -19.63 6.74 35.51
C THR A 417 -20.64 5.80 34.84
N TYR A 418 -21.13 4.86 35.64
CA TYR A 418 -22.16 3.89 35.23
C TYR A 418 -23.48 4.29 35.89
N GLN A 419 -24.42 4.78 35.09
CA GLN A 419 -25.68 5.34 35.61
C GLN A 419 -26.74 4.27 35.89
N ASP A 420 -26.66 3.13 35.19
CA ASP A 420 -27.53 1.96 35.35
C ASP A 420 -26.67 0.69 35.37
N GLU A 421 -27.17 -0.41 34.85
CA GLU A 421 -26.48 -1.71 34.85
C GLU A 421 -25.18 -1.71 34.01
N ALA A 422 -24.14 -2.31 34.56
CA ALA A 422 -22.88 -2.56 33.90
C ALA A 422 -22.51 -4.05 34.07
N ASP A 423 -22.49 -4.79 32.97
CA ASP A 423 -22.28 -6.23 32.99
C ASP A 423 -20.96 -6.62 32.34
N PHE A 424 -20.08 -7.29 33.09
CA PHE A 424 -18.78 -7.80 32.70
C PHE A 424 -18.71 -9.34 32.76
N SER A 425 -19.85 -10.01 33.00
CA SER A 425 -19.89 -11.45 33.23
C SER A 425 -19.37 -12.25 32.02
N GLY A 426 -18.78 -13.42 32.28
CA GLY A 426 -18.23 -14.28 31.24
C GLY A 426 -17.04 -13.71 30.48
N SER A 427 -16.43 -12.64 30.95
CA SER A 427 -15.27 -12.01 30.33
C SER A 427 -13.95 -12.60 30.79
N ILE A 428 -12.89 -12.41 30.00
CA ILE A 428 -11.52 -12.79 30.35
C ILE A 428 -10.63 -11.54 30.33
N PHE A 429 -10.10 -11.19 31.49
CA PHE A 429 -9.06 -10.17 31.65
C PHE A 429 -7.70 -10.89 31.79
N TYR A 430 -6.98 -11.05 30.67
CA TYR A 430 -5.69 -11.75 30.69
C TYR A 430 -4.59 -10.94 31.38
N SER A 431 -4.65 -9.61 31.28
CA SER A 431 -3.75 -8.65 31.94
C SER A 431 -4.51 -7.81 32.98
N ASP A 432 -3.95 -6.66 33.38
CA ASP A 432 -4.44 -5.81 34.43
C ASP A 432 -5.73 -5.08 34.06
N VAL A 433 -6.64 -4.89 35.02
CA VAL A 433 -7.85 -4.08 34.90
C VAL A 433 -7.88 -3.00 35.97
N TYR A 434 -8.23 -1.79 35.60
CA TYR A 434 -8.22 -0.62 36.46
C TYR A 434 -9.57 0.07 36.49
N PHE A 435 -10.22 0.11 37.68
CA PHE A 435 -11.40 0.92 37.98
C PHE A 435 -11.07 2.10 38.91
N GLY A 436 -9.92 2.05 39.60
CA GLY A 436 -9.48 2.97 40.61
C GLY A 436 -8.69 4.18 40.12
N THR A 437 -7.51 4.40 40.71
CA THR A 437 -6.79 5.67 40.58
C THR A 437 -5.54 5.64 39.73
N TYR A 438 -5.43 4.72 38.78
CA TYR A 438 -4.17 4.42 38.06
C TYR A 438 -3.45 5.64 37.46
N ILE A 439 -4.15 6.57 36.78
CA ILE A 439 -3.52 7.75 36.18
C ILE A 439 -4.18 9.07 36.64
N PHE A 440 -5.47 9.07 36.83
CA PHE A 440 -6.28 10.23 37.20
C PHE A 440 -6.94 9.93 38.51
N ASN A 441 -6.67 10.65 39.54
CA ASN A 441 -7.14 10.46 40.92
C ASN A 441 -8.68 10.36 41.12
N ASN A 442 -9.42 9.90 40.13
CA ASN A 442 -10.86 9.74 40.09
C ASN A 442 -11.23 8.28 39.89
N PRO A 443 -11.63 7.55 40.93
CA PRO A 443 -12.16 6.19 40.80
C PRO A 443 -13.47 6.16 40.01
N SER A 444 -13.77 5.04 39.38
CA SER A 444 -15.04 4.79 38.72
C SER A 444 -16.22 4.81 39.71
N ARG A 445 -17.43 5.08 39.22
CA ARG A 445 -18.64 5.15 40.02
C ARG A 445 -19.78 4.35 39.40
N PHE A 446 -20.41 3.50 40.20
CA PHE A 446 -21.62 2.74 39.85
C PHE A 446 -22.82 3.34 40.64
N THR A 447 -23.66 4.15 39.96
CA THR A 447 -24.59 5.03 40.69
C THR A 447 -25.88 4.37 41.11
N LYS A 448 -26.36 3.32 40.41
CA LYS A 448 -27.66 2.70 40.67
C LYS A 448 -27.57 1.23 41.06
N TYR A 449 -26.66 0.48 40.47
CA TYR A 449 -26.41 -0.94 40.73
C TYR A 449 -24.92 -1.20 40.82
N ALA A 450 -24.54 -2.20 41.62
CA ALA A 450 -23.19 -2.75 41.58
C ALA A 450 -22.93 -3.42 40.22
N PRO A 451 -21.68 -3.40 39.71
CA PRO A 451 -21.38 -4.07 38.44
C PRO A 451 -21.48 -5.58 38.61
N THR A 452 -21.90 -6.25 37.54
CA THR A 452 -21.99 -7.70 37.46
C THR A 452 -20.71 -8.27 36.85
N PHE A 453 -20.03 -9.18 37.57
CA PHE A 453 -18.90 -9.95 37.06
C PHE A 453 -19.19 -11.46 37.04
N TYR A 454 -20.27 -11.86 37.68
CA TYR A 454 -20.78 -13.23 37.69
C TYR A 454 -22.29 -13.20 37.46
N ASP A 455 -22.74 -13.87 36.42
CA ASP A 455 -24.16 -14.04 36.14
C ASP A 455 -24.66 -15.35 36.78
N GLU A 456 -25.52 -15.21 37.79
CA GLU A 456 -26.13 -16.33 38.48
C GLU A 456 -27.13 -17.10 37.62
N THR A 457 -27.77 -16.43 36.64
CA THR A 457 -28.79 -17.03 35.76
C THR A 457 -28.18 -17.98 34.74
N TYR A 458 -27.12 -17.50 34.07
CA TYR A 458 -26.39 -18.29 33.06
C TYR A 458 -25.13 -18.93 33.60
N HIS A 459 -24.84 -18.81 34.91
CA HIS A 459 -23.66 -19.33 35.59
C HIS A 459 -22.33 -18.93 34.91
N GLN A 460 -22.27 -17.72 34.38
CA GLN A 460 -21.08 -17.22 33.70
C GLN A 460 -20.21 -16.38 34.65
N LYS A 461 -18.99 -16.82 34.88
CA LYS A 461 -17.99 -16.15 35.72
C LYS A 461 -16.93 -15.44 34.88
N THR A 462 -16.49 -14.29 35.36
CA THR A 462 -15.32 -13.59 34.79
C THR A 462 -14.02 -14.19 35.31
N LEU A 463 -13.01 -14.29 34.44
CA LEU A 463 -11.70 -14.84 34.75
C LEU A 463 -10.61 -13.78 34.64
N PHE A 464 -9.67 -13.79 35.58
CA PHE A 464 -8.58 -12.81 35.67
C PHE A 464 -7.21 -13.49 35.56
N GLY A 465 -6.34 -12.96 34.73
CA GLY A 465 -4.97 -13.45 34.53
C GLY A 465 -3.95 -12.78 35.44
N SER A 466 -4.16 -11.50 35.79
CA SER A 466 -3.26 -10.72 36.62
C SER A 466 -3.73 -10.65 38.09
N THR A 467 -2.79 -10.53 38.98
CA THR A 467 -3.02 -10.21 40.41
C THR A 467 -2.91 -8.69 40.68
N ASN A 468 -2.54 -7.89 39.67
CA ASN A 468 -2.33 -6.44 39.83
C ASN A 468 -3.54 -5.65 39.31
N ASN A 469 -4.73 -6.06 39.76
CA ASN A 469 -5.98 -5.39 39.39
C ASN A 469 -6.34 -4.30 40.42
N ASP A 470 -7.00 -3.23 39.98
CA ASP A 470 -7.51 -2.19 40.87
C ASP A 470 -9.04 -2.06 40.74
N PHE A 471 -9.76 -2.62 41.70
CA PHE A 471 -11.22 -2.60 41.82
C PHE A 471 -11.73 -1.46 42.75
N THR A 472 -10.88 -0.51 43.09
CA THR A 472 -11.27 0.66 43.90
C THR A 472 -12.27 1.51 43.13
N VAL A 473 -13.40 1.84 43.75
CA VAL A 473 -14.47 2.65 43.18
C VAL A 473 -14.96 3.71 44.18
N ASP A 474 -15.62 4.77 43.67
CA ASP A 474 -16.24 5.81 44.50
C ASP A 474 -17.49 5.26 45.19
N THR A 475 -17.34 4.86 46.45
CA THR A 475 -18.43 4.34 47.30
C THR A 475 -19.22 5.42 48.00
N ASP A 476 -18.74 6.67 48.06
CA ASP A 476 -19.46 7.77 48.67
C ASP A 476 -20.73 8.13 47.88
N LYS A 477 -20.71 7.92 46.59
CA LYS A 477 -21.78 8.26 45.64
C LYS A 477 -22.19 7.10 44.75
N GLY A 478 -21.78 5.87 45.08
CA GLY A 478 -22.04 4.69 44.26
C GLY A 478 -21.94 3.38 45.02
N TYR A 479 -22.16 2.30 44.29
CA TYR A 479 -22.08 0.93 44.78
C TYR A 479 -20.65 0.38 44.71
N PRO A 480 -20.22 -0.40 45.75
CA PRO A 480 -18.90 -1.05 45.74
C PRO A 480 -18.83 -2.21 44.75
N ILE A 481 -17.62 -2.57 44.38
CA ILE A 481 -17.30 -3.89 43.85
C ILE A 481 -16.98 -4.77 45.05
N ASN A 482 -17.84 -5.72 45.33
CA ASN A 482 -17.61 -6.67 46.42
C ASN A 482 -16.56 -7.70 46.02
N LEU A 483 -15.52 -7.87 46.85
CA LEU A 483 -14.40 -8.74 46.58
C LEU A 483 -14.48 -10.03 47.42
N ASN A 484 -13.95 -11.14 46.85
CA ASN A 484 -13.73 -12.39 47.54
C ASN A 484 -12.37 -12.36 48.28
N PHE A 485 -11.98 -13.50 48.87
CA PHE A 485 -10.71 -13.64 49.62
C PHE A 485 -9.45 -13.61 48.73
N GLU A 486 -9.61 -13.67 47.41
CA GLU A 486 -8.52 -13.56 46.41
C GLU A 486 -8.42 -12.13 45.86
N ASP A 487 -9.08 -11.12 46.46
CA ASP A 487 -9.19 -9.76 45.98
C ASP A 487 -9.80 -9.62 44.58
N LEU A 488 -10.63 -10.59 44.16
CA LEU A 488 -11.41 -10.57 42.93
C LEU A 488 -12.88 -10.30 43.20
N PRO A 489 -13.64 -9.76 42.22
CA PRO A 489 -15.09 -9.61 42.34
C PRO A 489 -15.76 -10.96 42.70
N LEU A 490 -16.84 -10.91 43.48
CA LEU A 490 -17.54 -12.13 43.93
C LEU A 490 -17.92 -13.02 42.76
N GLY A 491 -17.73 -14.35 42.94
CA GLY A 491 -17.99 -15.37 41.91
C GLY A 491 -16.89 -15.52 40.87
N CYS A 492 -15.89 -14.63 40.85
CA CYS A 492 -14.77 -14.67 39.91
C CYS A 492 -13.60 -15.54 40.39
N LYS A 493 -12.74 -15.91 39.44
CA LYS A 493 -11.53 -16.73 39.70
C LYS A 493 -10.35 -16.26 38.86
N PHE A 494 -9.14 -16.61 39.29
CA PHE A 494 -7.96 -16.50 38.45
C PHE A 494 -7.93 -17.57 37.35
N LEU A 495 -7.34 -17.24 36.19
CA LEU A 495 -6.95 -18.21 35.17
C LEU A 495 -5.90 -19.14 35.73
N THR A 496 -6.04 -20.46 35.47
CA THR A 496 -4.98 -21.43 35.78
C THR A 496 -3.75 -21.22 34.88
N SER A 497 -2.62 -21.82 35.26
CA SER A 497 -1.39 -21.74 34.44
C SER A 497 -1.60 -22.33 33.05
N GLU A 498 -2.33 -23.44 32.95
CA GLU A 498 -2.64 -24.10 31.67
C GLU A 498 -3.56 -23.22 30.80
N GLN A 499 -4.56 -22.57 31.42
CA GLN A 499 -5.45 -21.66 30.72
C GLN A 499 -4.71 -20.40 30.18
N LYS A 500 -3.78 -19.85 30.97
CA LYS A 500 -2.92 -18.74 30.54
C LYS A 500 -2.03 -19.13 29.37
N GLU A 501 -1.42 -20.31 29.42
CA GLU A 501 -0.57 -20.80 28.34
C GLU A 501 -1.37 -21.09 27.08
N TYR A 502 -2.54 -21.69 27.18
CA TYR A 502 -3.46 -21.91 26.07
C TYR A 502 -3.81 -20.60 25.38
N LEU A 503 -4.25 -19.58 26.14
CA LEU A 503 -4.60 -18.26 25.61
C LEU A 503 -3.41 -17.60 24.90
N LYS A 504 -2.22 -17.64 25.52
CA LYS A 504 -1.00 -17.08 24.94
C LYS A 504 -0.70 -17.71 23.57
N ASN A 505 -0.78 -19.02 23.48
CA ASN A 505 -0.52 -19.74 22.23
C ASN A 505 -1.59 -19.42 21.16
N LYS A 506 -2.87 -19.34 21.56
CA LYS A 506 -3.95 -18.99 20.63
C LYS A 506 -3.86 -17.55 20.13
N PHE A 507 -3.52 -16.59 20.99
CA PHE A 507 -3.30 -15.21 20.60
C PHE A 507 -2.16 -15.08 19.59
N GLN A 508 -1.06 -15.82 19.81
CA GLN A 508 0.06 -15.86 18.89
C GLN A 508 -0.33 -16.48 17.54
N GLU A 509 -1.04 -17.62 17.54
CA GLU A 509 -1.48 -18.28 16.31
C GLU A 509 -2.42 -17.38 15.47
N ILE A 510 -3.33 -16.67 16.13
CA ILE A 510 -4.23 -15.70 15.49
C ILE A 510 -3.42 -14.56 14.85
N GLU A 511 -2.46 -14.00 15.58
CA GLU A 511 -1.64 -12.88 15.07
C GLU A 511 -0.73 -13.32 13.90
N GLU A 512 -0.12 -14.50 13.98
CA GLU A 512 0.68 -15.07 12.90
C GLU A 512 -0.17 -15.32 11.64
N THR A 513 -1.40 -15.85 11.81
CA THR A 513 -2.32 -16.09 10.70
C THR A 513 -2.77 -14.78 10.04
N LYS A 514 -3.05 -13.74 10.84
CA LYS A 514 -3.37 -12.39 10.34
C LYS A 514 -2.21 -11.78 9.55
N ASN A 515 -0.98 -11.93 10.04
CA ASN A 515 0.19 -11.38 9.36
C ASN A 515 0.42 -12.09 8.02
N LYS A 516 0.29 -13.41 7.97
CA LYS A 516 0.34 -14.17 6.71
C LYS A 516 -0.74 -13.74 5.73
N LEU A 517 -1.97 -13.54 6.19
CA LEU A 517 -3.09 -13.09 5.35
C LEU A 517 -2.80 -11.76 4.63
N LEU A 518 -2.00 -10.88 5.24
CA LEU A 518 -1.63 -9.59 4.65
C LEU A 518 -0.49 -9.69 3.63
N GLU A 519 0.39 -10.70 3.75
CA GLU A 519 1.54 -10.88 2.88
C GLU A 519 1.19 -11.67 1.61
N VAL A 520 0.17 -12.53 1.69
CA VAL A 520 -0.25 -13.41 0.60
C VAL A 520 -0.99 -12.62 -0.49
N LYS A 521 -0.56 -12.85 -1.74
CA LYS A 521 -1.17 -12.25 -2.94
C LYS A 521 -2.05 -13.23 -3.73
N ASP A 522 -1.89 -14.52 -3.48
CA ASP A 522 -2.69 -15.56 -4.14
C ASP A 522 -4.11 -15.57 -3.56
N PRO A 523 -5.16 -15.42 -4.39
CA PRO A 523 -6.55 -15.38 -3.93
C PRO A 523 -6.99 -16.67 -3.23
N GLU A 524 -6.55 -17.85 -3.69
CA GLU A 524 -6.93 -19.14 -3.09
C GLU A 524 -6.29 -19.31 -1.70
N GLU A 525 -5.00 -19.00 -1.56
CA GLU A 525 -4.30 -19.03 -0.28
C GLU A 525 -4.85 -17.99 0.70
N LYS A 526 -5.24 -16.81 0.20
CA LYS A 526 -5.88 -15.76 1.00
C LYS A 526 -7.23 -16.20 1.56
N GLU A 527 -8.03 -16.90 0.76
CA GLU A 527 -9.31 -17.46 1.20
C GLU A 527 -9.12 -18.56 2.26
N GLU A 528 -8.13 -19.44 2.09
CA GLU A 528 -7.80 -20.48 3.06
C GLU A 528 -7.36 -19.90 4.41
N LEU A 529 -6.47 -18.91 4.40
CA LEU A 529 -6.03 -18.21 5.61
C LEU A 529 -7.17 -17.45 6.30
N SER A 530 -8.09 -16.87 5.55
CA SER A 530 -9.28 -16.22 6.09
C SER A 530 -10.18 -17.21 6.81
N LYS A 531 -10.45 -18.39 6.22
CA LYS A 531 -11.21 -19.48 6.84
C LYS A 531 -10.51 -20.01 8.10
N LYS A 532 -9.18 -20.16 8.05
CA LYS A 532 -8.40 -20.56 9.23
C LYS A 532 -8.51 -19.54 10.35
N LEU A 533 -8.40 -18.25 10.04
CA LEU A 533 -8.54 -17.17 11.01
C LEU A 533 -9.92 -17.16 11.67
N GLN A 534 -10.98 -17.37 10.88
CA GLN A 534 -12.34 -17.48 11.39
C GLN A 534 -12.48 -18.68 12.34
N ALA A 535 -11.97 -19.85 11.95
CA ALA A 535 -12.01 -21.05 12.79
C ALA A 535 -11.28 -20.84 14.12
N LEU A 536 -10.13 -20.16 14.13
CA LEU A 536 -9.39 -19.83 15.35
C LEU A 536 -10.18 -18.91 16.30
N HIS A 537 -10.90 -17.93 15.77
CA HIS A 537 -11.75 -17.05 16.58
C HIS A 537 -12.97 -17.80 17.14
N GLU A 538 -13.58 -18.68 16.34
CA GLU A 538 -14.71 -19.51 16.78
C GLU A 538 -14.26 -20.50 17.89
N GLU A 539 -13.08 -21.12 17.74
CA GLU A 539 -12.49 -21.99 18.74
C GLU A 539 -12.21 -21.23 20.05
N LEU A 540 -11.63 -20.02 19.96
CA LEU A 540 -11.37 -19.21 21.13
C LEU A 540 -12.66 -18.79 21.85
N ASN A 541 -13.69 -18.42 21.12
CA ASN A 541 -14.99 -18.06 21.68
C ASN A 541 -15.65 -19.26 22.35
N LYS A 542 -15.64 -20.42 21.72
CA LYS A 542 -16.16 -21.66 22.31
C LYS A 542 -15.42 -22.05 23.58
N TRP A 543 -14.09 -22.01 23.54
CA TRP A 543 -13.26 -22.27 24.72
C TRP A 543 -13.55 -21.27 25.84
N ARG A 544 -13.70 -19.97 25.55
CA ARG A 544 -14.08 -18.95 26.53
C ARG A 544 -15.41 -19.30 27.20
N GLU A 545 -16.44 -19.61 26.42
CA GLU A 545 -17.75 -19.99 26.94
C GLU A 545 -17.65 -21.21 27.87
N GLU A 546 -16.86 -22.21 27.48
CA GLU A 546 -16.67 -23.44 28.27
C GLU A 546 -15.99 -23.14 29.62
N VAL A 547 -14.92 -22.34 29.65
CA VAL A 547 -14.16 -22.10 30.90
C VAL A 547 -14.81 -21.05 31.79
N THR A 548 -15.62 -20.15 31.24
CA THR A 548 -16.36 -19.15 32.00
C THR A 548 -17.69 -19.68 32.53
N THR A 549 -18.26 -20.72 31.93
CA THR A 549 -19.49 -21.34 32.43
C THR A 549 -19.20 -22.27 33.65
N VAL A 550 -19.94 -22.07 34.73
CA VAL A 550 -19.84 -22.94 35.93
C VAL A 550 -20.73 -24.15 35.73
N LYS A 551 -20.18 -25.35 35.86
CA LYS A 551 -20.97 -26.59 35.79
C LYS A 551 -21.89 -26.68 37.00
N VAL A 552 -23.14 -27.07 36.80
CA VAL A 552 -24.17 -27.18 37.86
C VAL A 552 -23.73 -28.13 38.98
N GLU A 553 -22.87 -29.12 38.71
CA GLU A 553 -22.28 -30.04 39.70
C GLU A 553 -21.42 -29.33 40.74
N ASP A 554 -20.72 -28.23 40.36
CA ASP A 554 -19.89 -27.42 41.28
C ASP A 554 -20.73 -26.51 42.19
N VAL A 555 -21.97 -26.21 41.82
CA VAL A 555 -22.91 -25.39 42.61
C VAL A 555 -23.55 -26.25 43.70
N ALA A 556 -23.93 -27.48 43.38
CA ALA A 556 -24.55 -28.41 44.32
C ALA A 556 -23.61 -28.87 45.45
N ALA A 557 -22.29 -28.87 45.21
CA ALA A 557 -21.31 -29.24 46.23
C ALA A 557 -21.11 -28.16 47.30
N LYS A 558 -21.42 -26.89 47.03
CA LYS A 558 -21.31 -25.76 47.98
C LYS A 558 -22.49 -25.68 48.95
N ASP A 559 -23.68 -26.11 48.52
CA ASP A 559 -24.89 -26.12 49.39
C ASP A 559 -24.90 -27.25 50.39
N THR A 560 -23.96 -28.22 50.27
CA THR A 560 -23.79 -29.35 51.21
C THR A 560 -22.70 -29.12 52.28
N GLU A 561 -21.91 -28.04 52.16
CA GLU A 561 -20.87 -27.66 53.15
C GLU A 561 -21.19 -26.42 54.01
N SER A 562 -22.41 -25.85 53.92
CA SER A 562 -22.85 -24.71 54.72
C SER A 562 -23.64 -25.10 55.98
#